data_d8959660b701a39909b30b8e1d77fd51
#
_entry.id   d8959660b701a39909b30b8e1d77fd51
#
_cell.length_a   1.000
_cell.length_b   1.000
_cell.length_c   1.000
_cell.angle_alpha   90.00
_cell.angle_beta   90.00
_cell.angle_gamma   90.00
#
_symmetry.space_group_name_H-M   'P 1'
#
loop_
_entity.id
_entity.type
_entity.pdbx_description
1 polymer ?
#
loop_
_entity_poly.entity_id
_entity_poly.type
_entity_poly.pdbx_seq_one_letter_code
_entity_poly.pdbx_strand_id
1 'polypeptide(L)'
;MKKLFFALVIFSPFNLFSQDRITGEMFSTRSEVISQNGMVATSHPLASQIGIDILQNGGNAIDAAIAANAALGLMEPTGNGIGGDLFAIVWIEKEKKLYGLNASGRSPENLTLEYFKENNFKSIPAYGPLPVSVPGCVDGWFELHNKFGKISMADILSPTIKYAEDGFPVSELVSYYMKVAS
;
A
#
# COMPACT_ATOMS: atom_id res chain seq x y z
N MET A 1 47.33 -60.29 -16.34
CA MET A 1 47.31 -58.84 -16.64
C MET A 1 45.86 -58.39 -16.56
N LYS A 2 45.48 -57.78 -15.44
CA LYS A 2 44.12 -57.26 -15.19
C LYS A 2 44.09 -55.78 -15.60
N LYS A 3 43.27 -55.46 -16.65
CA LYS A 3 43.05 -54.08 -17.07
C LYS A 3 42.03 -53.43 -16.11
N LEU A 4 42.50 -52.44 -15.36
CA LEU A 4 41.65 -51.63 -14.50
C LEU A 4 40.99 -50.54 -15.40
N PHE A 5 39.67 -50.58 -15.56
CA PHE A 5 38.89 -49.52 -16.22
C PHE A 5 38.57 -48.45 -15.16
N PHE A 6 39.19 -47.30 -15.31
CA PHE A 6 38.87 -46.11 -14.49
C PHE A 6 37.69 -45.40 -15.15
N ALA A 7 36.49 -45.53 -14.60
CA ALA A 7 35.34 -44.74 -14.99
C ALA A 7 35.46 -43.36 -14.41
N LEU A 8 35.79 -42.37 -15.27
CA LEU A 8 35.80 -40.95 -14.90
C LEU A 8 34.34 -40.45 -14.87
N VAL A 9 33.75 -40.38 -13.68
CA VAL A 9 32.44 -39.72 -13.48
C VAL A 9 32.66 -38.24 -13.56
N ILE A 10 32.30 -37.60 -14.68
CA ILE A 10 32.31 -36.15 -14.84
C ILE A 10 31.11 -35.61 -14.01
N PHE A 11 31.39 -35.12 -12.84
CA PHE A 11 30.43 -34.31 -12.07
C PHE A 11 30.29 -32.95 -12.78
N SER A 12 29.33 -32.83 -13.68
CA SER A 12 28.89 -31.53 -14.19
C SER A 12 28.09 -30.84 -13.06
N PRO A 13 28.48 -29.64 -12.59
CA PRO A 13 27.67 -28.88 -11.68
C PRO A 13 26.45 -28.39 -12.47
N PHE A 14 25.36 -29.15 -12.44
CA PHE A 14 24.06 -28.62 -12.79
C PHE A 14 23.71 -27.53 -11.77
N ASN A 15 23.94 -26.29 -12.15
CA ASN A 15 23.32 -25.16 -11.46
C ASN A 15 21.81 -25.29 -11.67
N LEU A 16 21.13 -25.95 -10.74
CA LEU A 16 19.69 -25.89 -10.61
C LEU A 16 19.33 -24.48 -10.13
N PHE A 17 19.20 -23.56 -11.07
CA PHE A 17 18.51 -22.32 -10.81
C PHE A 17 17.03 -22.69 -10.60
N SER A 18 16.61 -22.82 -9.36
CA SER A 18 15.20 -22.82 -9.01
C SER A 18 14.67 -21.42 -9.33
N GLN A 19 14.14 -21.25 -10.52
CA GLN A 19 13.39 -20.06 -10.88
C GLN A 19 11.98 -20.22 -10.30
N ASP A 20 11.72 -19.58 -9.18
CA ASP A 20 10.41 -19.55 -8.55
C ASP A 20 9.36 -18.80 -9.39
N ARG A 21 9.80 -18.06 -10.41
CA ARG A 21 8.95 -17.30 -11.33
C ARG A 21 9.44 -17.43 -12.76
N ILE A 22 8.51 -17.57 -13.69
CA ILE A 22 8.79 -17.44 -15.11
C ILE A 22 9.11 -15.97 -15.39
N THR A 23 10.37 -15.67 -15.69
CA THR A 23 10.82 -14.33 -16.07
C THR A 23 10.89 -14.22 -17.59
N GLY A 24 10.53 -13.06 -18.13
CA GLY A 24 10.65 -12.75 -19.55
C GLY A 24 9.38 -12.98 -20.39
N GLU A 25 8.30 -13.49 -19.81
CA GLU A 25 7.01 -13.61 -20.51
C GLU A 25 6.18 -12.33 -20.31
N MET A 26 5.58 -11.86 -21.40
CA MET A 26 4.78 -10.62 -21.39
C MET A 26 3.29 -10.88 -21.08
N PHE A 27 2.97 -11.93 -20.35
CA PHE A 27 1.61 -12.26 -19.94
C PHE A 27 1.51 -12.50 -18.43
N SER A 28 0.31 -12.38 -17.90
CA SER A 28 0.04 -12.63 -16.49
C SER A 28 0.33 -14.07 -16.10
N THR A 29 1.04 -14.28 -14.98
CA THR A 29 1.36 -15.63 -14.46
C THR A 29 0.26 -16.24 -13.63
N ARG A 30 -0.87 -15.57 -13.47
CA ARG A 30 -2.07 -16.05 -12.75
C ARG A 30 -3.33 -15.66 -13.51
N SER A 31 -4.43 -16.35 -13.22
CA SER A 31 -5.74 -16.07 -13.80
C SER A 31 -6.18 -14.64 -13.56
N GLU A 32 -6.87 -14.07 -14.54
CA GLU A 32 -7.57 -12.80 -14.41
C GLU A 32 -8.67 -12.91 -13.36
N VAL A 33 -8.88 -11.82 -12.62
CA VAL A 33 -10.00 -11.68 -11.71
C VAL A 33 -11.10 -10.90 -12.42
N ILE A 34 -12.25 -11.54 -12.62
CA ILE A 34 -13.41 -10.95 -13.28
C ILE A 34 -14.52 -10.77 -12.24
N SER A 35 -15.14 -9.60 -12.22
CA SER A 35 -16.23 -9.28 -11.31
C SER A 35 -17.36 -8.53 -12.02
N GLN A 36 -18.62 -8.83 -11.65
CA GLN A 36 -19.81 -8.17 -12.18
C GLN A 36 -20.25 -6.97 -11.35
N ASN A 37 -19.99 -6.98 -10.05
CA ASN A 37 -20.59 -6.02 -9.11
C ASN A 37 -19.60 -4.96 -8.60
N GLY A 38 -18.33 -5.25 -8.60
CA GLY A 38 -17.29 -4.36 -8.10
C GLY A 38 -15.97 -5.09 -7.88
N MET A 39 -14.91 -4.33 -7.76
CA MET A 39 -13.57 -4.88 -7.55
C MET A 39 -12.79 -3.96 -6.60
N VAL A 40 -11.95 -4.58 -5.77
CA VAL A 40 -10.96 -3.89 -4.93
C VAL A 40 -9.59 -4.51 -5.19
N ALA A 41 -8.60 -3.67 -5.44
CA ALA A 41 -7.22 -4.09 -5.63
C ALA A 41 -6.30 -3.28 -4.72
N THR A 42 -5.51 -3.97 -3.92
CA THR A 42 -4.52 -3.37 -3.01
C THR A 42 -3.26 -4.24 -2.97
N SER A 43 -2.20 -3.73 -2.36
CA SER A 43 -0.97 -4.49 -2.11
C SER A 43 -1.12 -5.56 -1.03
N HIS A 44 -2.13 -5.46 -0.14
CA HIS A 44 -2.34 -6.40 0.95
C HIS A 44 -3.68 -7.14 0.84
N PRO A 45 -3.71 -8.49 0.85
CA PRO A 45 -4.95 -9.26 0.68
C PRO A 45 -6.06 -8.92 1.68
N LEU A 46 -5.73 -8.69 2.96
CA LEU A 46 -6.71 -8.34 3.99
C LEU A 46 -7.31 -6.95 3.74
N ALA A 47 -6.54 -5.99 3.24
CA ALA A 47 -7.07 -4.68 2.88
C ALA A 47 -8.05 -4.78 1.68
N SER A 48 -7.74 -5.62 0.69
CA SER A 48 -8.68 -5.91 -0.41
C SER A 48 -9.96 -6.57 0.11
N GLN A 49 -9.85 -7.52 1.04
CA GLN A 49 -11.01 -8.17 1.64
C GLN A 49 -11.90 -7.18 2.39
N ILE A 50 -11.31 -6.32 3.22
CA ILE A 50 -12.04 -5.25 3.91
C ILE A 50 -12.80 -4.38 2.91
N GLY A 51 -12.15 -3.95 1.82
CA GLY A 51 -12.83 -3.16 0.80
C GLY A 51 -14.01 -3.90 0.14
N ILE A 52 -13.87 -5.19 -0.13
CA ILE A 52 -14.95 -6.05 -0.65
C ILE A 52 -16.10 -6.15 0.37
N ASP A 53 -15.79 -6.36 1.64
CA ASP A 53 -16.80 -6.46 2.71
C ASP A 53 -17.60 -5.15 2.83
N ILE A 54 -16.94 -4.00 2.73
CA ILE A 54 -17.61 -2.69 2.70
C ILE A 54 -18.58 -2.59 1.51
N LEU A 55 -18.16 -3.00 0.30
CA LEU A 55 -19.04 -3.01 -0.87
C LEU A 55 -20.24 -3.94 -0.67
N GLN A 56 -20.04 -5.13 -0.13
CA GLN A 56 -21.08 -6.12 0.10
C GLN A 56 -22.08 -5.68 1.19
N ASN A 57 -21.61 -4.93 2.18
CA ASN A 57 -22.44 -4.38 3.27
C ASN A 57 -23.09 -3.04 2.94
N GLY A 58 -23.13 -2.66 1.67
CA GLY A 58 -23.91 -1.53 1.18
C GLY A 58 -23.14 -0.21 1.06
N GLY A 59 -21.84 -0.19 1.36
CA GLY A 59 -20.96 0.92 1.04
C GLY A 59 -20.74 1.09 -0.45
N ASN A 60 -20.17 2.19 -0.85
CA ASN A 60 -19.78 2.47 -2.23
C ASN A 60 -18.26 2.36 -2.43
N ALA A 61 -17.78 2.66 -3.64
CA ALA A 61 -16.37 2.57 -3.98
C ALA A 61 -15.48 3.52 -3.13
N ILE A 62 -16.02 4.67 -2.69
CA ILE A 62 -15.29 5.62 -1.86
C ILE A 62 -15.15 5.08 -0.43
N ASP A 63 -16.23 4.56 0.14
CA ASP A 63 -16.23 3.92 1.46
C ASP A 63 -15.23 2.75 1.48
N ALA A 64 -15.26 1.91 0.45
CA ALA A 64 -14.34 0.78 0.29
C ALA A 64 -12.88 1.23 0.15
N ALA A 65 -12.62 2.30 -0.60
CA ALA A 65 -11.27 2.84 -0.77
C ALA A 65 -10.71 3.42 0.55
N ILE A 66 -11.53 4.14 1.32
CA ILE A 66 -11.14 4.66 2.63
C ILE A 66 -10.83 3.51 3.59
N ALA A 67 -11.71 2.49 3.67
CA ALA A 67 -11.52 1.33 4.53
C ALA A 67 -10.24 0.55 4.18
N ALA A 68 -10.01 0.31 2.88
CA ALA A 68 -8.81 -0.37 2.41
C ALA A 68 -7.55 0.45 2.68
N ASN A 69 -7.59 1.78 2.50
CA ASN A 69 -6.46 2.66 2.79
C ASN A 69 -6.14 2.70 4.30
N ALA A 70 -7.14 2.76 5.16
CA ALA A 70 -6.96 2.66 6.61
C ALA A 70 -6.32 1.32 7.02
N ALA A 71 -6.77 0.22 6.43
CA ALA A 71 -6.20 -1.10 6.67
C ALA A 71 -4.74 -1.20 6.21
N LEU A 72 -4.41 -0.62 5.06
CA LEU A 72 -3.01 -0.55 4.57
C LEU A 72 -2.12 0.25 5.52
N GLY A 73 -2.60 1.33 6.12
CA GLY A 73 -1.85 2.09 7.12
C GLY A 73 -1.48 1.28 8.36
N LEU A 74 -2.32 0.30 8.74
CA LEU A 74 -2.04 -0.64 9.80
C LEU A 74 -1.13 -1.79 9.35
N MET A 75 -1.38 -2.36 8.17
CA MET A 75 -0.79 -3.61 7.71
C MET A 75 0.51 -3.45 6.93
N GLU A 76 0.71 -2.29 6.31
CA GLU A 76 1.91 -1.92 5.54
C GLU A 76 2.45 -0.54 5.97
N PRO A 77 2.80 -0.35 7.26
CA PRO A 77 3.16 0.97 7.80
C PRO A 77 4.45 1.56 7.22
N THR A 78 5.18 0.77 6.43
CA THR A 78 6.40 1.22 5.73
C THR A 78 6.12 2.02 4.46
N GLY A 79 4.89 1.99 3.95
CA GLY A 79 4.47 2.67 2.72
C GLY A 79 3.17 3.46 2.82
N ASN A 80 2.48 3.37 3.96
CA ASN A 80 1.20 4.05 4.18
C ASN A 80 1.02 4.39 5.67
N GLY A 81 0.20 5.40 5.99
CA GLY A 81 -0.11 5.74 7.38
C GLY A 81 -0.90 7.02 7.53
N ILE A 82 -1.55 7.15 8.69
CA ILE A 82 -2.39 8.30 9.05
C ILE A 82 -1.60 9.61 9.26
N GLY A 83 -0.30 9.50 9.43
CA GLY A 83 0.61 10.65 9.58
C GLY A 83 1.16 11.20 8.26
N GLY A 84 0.73 10.67 7.13
CA GLY A 84 1.22 11.01 5.80
C GLY A 84 0.18 11.74 4.94
N ASP A 85 0.37 11.56 3.65
CA ASP A 85 -0.37 12.22 2.57
C ASP A 85 -1.48 11.32 2.03
N LEU A 86 -2.45 11.94 1.33
CA LEU A 86 -3.44 11.20 0.55
C LEU A 86 -3.69 11.90 -0.77
N PHE A 87 -3.72 11.11 -1.84
CA PHE A 87 -4.15 11.55 -3.16
C PHE A 87 -5.27 10.63 -3.65
N ALA A 88 -6.28 11.21 -4.26
CA ALA A 88 -7.37 10.44 -4.83
C ALA A 88 -7.81 10.97 -6.19
N ILE A 89 -8.16 10.03 -7.07
CA ILE A 89 -8.84 10.29 -8.33
C ILE A 89 -10.14 9.49 -8.32
N VAL A 90 -11.25 10.17 -8.49
CA VAL A 90 -12.60 9.62 -8.38
C VAL A 90 -13.39 9.90 -9.66
N TRP A 91 -13.86 8.85 -10.33
CA TRP A 91 -14.79 8.97 -11.44
C TRP A 91 -16.21 8.70 -10.96
N ILE A 92 -17.13 9.64 -11.23
CA ILE A 92 -18.55 9.50 -10.92
C ILE A 92 -19.32 9.28 -12.22
N GLU A 93 -19.69 8.04 -12.48
CA GLU A 93 -20.33 7.63 -13.73
C GLU A 93 -21.64 8.37 -13.98
N LYS A 94 -22.47 8.58 -12.94
CA LYS A 94 -23.74 9.30 -13.04
C LYS A 94 -23.58 10.74 -13.53
N GLU A 95 -22.45 11.37 -13.16
CA GLU A 95 -22.16 12.77 -13.50
C GLU A 95 -21.24 12.88 -14.73
N LYS A 96 -20.67 11.75 -15.20
CA LYS A 96 -19.62 11.70 -16.22
C LYS A 96 -18.46 12.65 -15.90
N LYS A 97 -18.06 12.67 -14.62
CA LYS A 97 -17.10 13.63 -14.11
C LYS A 97 -15.99 12.99 -13.31
N LEU A 98 -14.77 13.48 -13.55
CA LEU A 98 -13.58 13.14 -12.81
C LEU A 98 -13.34 14.19 -11.72
N TYR A 99 -13.03 13.72 -10.51
CA TYR A 99 -12.63 14.53 -9.37
C TYR A 99 -11.23 14.13 -8.93
N GLY A 100 -10.43 15.12 -8.55
CA GLY A 100 -9.12 14.93 -7.93
C GLY A 100 -9.11 15.52 -6.53
N LEU A 101 -8.45 14.85 -5.60
CA LEU A 101 -8.15 15.35 -4.27
C LEU A 101 -6.65 15.28 -4.04
N ASN A 102 -6.07 16.39 -3.59
CA ASN A 102 -4.74 16.46 -3.03
C ASN A 102 -4.87 16.80 -1.54
N ALA A 103 -4.64 15.83 -0.70
CA ALA A 103 -4.58 15.94 0.75
C ALA A 103 -3.17 15.56 1.25
N SER A 104 -2.13 16.12 0.59
CA SER A 104 -0.74 15.90 0.98
C SER A 104 -0.32 16.62 2.26
N GLY A 105 -1.19 17.50 2.77
CA GLY A 105 -0.83 18.37 3.87
C GLY A 105 0.07 19.53 3.43
N ARG A 106 0.30 20.44 4.34
CA ARG A 106 1.13 21.63 4.08
C ARG A 106 2.46 21.51 4.82
N SER A 107 3.48 22.20 4.34
CA SER A 107 4.69 22.41 5.14
C SER A 107 4.34 23.24 6.40
N PRO A 108 5.04 23.04 7.52
CA PRO A 108 4.95 23.95 8.66
C PRO A 108 5.21 25.41 8.24
N GLU A 109 4.43 26.34 8.76
CA GLU A 109 4.47 27.77 8.35
C GLU A 109 5.87 28.38 8.46
N ASN A 110 6.61 28.02 9.50
CA ASN A 110 7.96 28.54 9.76
C ASN A 110 9.06 27.78 8.99
N LEU A 111 8.73 26.75 8.23
CA LEU A 111 9.69 25.97 7.47
C LEU A 111 9.79 26.52 6.03
N THR A 112 10.40 27.72 5.93
CA THR A 112 10.53 28.46 4.68
C THR A 112 11.82 28.11 3.92
N LEU A 113 11.91 28.51 2.67
CA LEU A 113 13.14 28.37 1.87
C LEU A 113 14.32 29.12 2.53
N GLU A 114 14.05 30.27 3.14
CA GLU A 114 15.04 31.09 3.86
C GLU A 114 15.62 30.30 5.03
N TYR A 115 14.77 29.63 5.81
CA TYR A 115 15.21 28.77 6.90
C TYR A 115 16.24 27.72 6.43
N PHE A 116 16.00 27.04 5.31
CA PHE A 116 16.93 26.05 4.76
C PHE A 116 18.25 26.69 4.31
N LYS A 117 18.19 27.86 3.67
CA LYS A 117 19.40 28.60 3.22
C LYS A 117 20.26 29.07 4.39
N GLU A 118 19.64 29.69 5.41
CA GLU A 118 20.31 30.20 6.61
C GLU A 118 20.98 29.08 7.44
N ASN A 119 20.36 27.89 7.42
CA ASN A 119 20.93 26.71 8.08
C ASN A 119 21.83 25.85 7.17
N ASN A 120 22.24 26.37 6.01
CA ASN A 120 23.16 25.75 5.04
C ASN A 120 22.67 24.40 4.49
N PHE A 121 21.38 24.16 4.46
CA PHE A 121 20.82 22.99 3.79
C PHE A 121 20.83 23.17 2.26
N LYS A 122 21.38 22.20 1.54
CA LYS A 122 21.34 22.15 0.07
C LYS A 122 20.04 21.52 -0.47
N SER A 123 19.39 20.73 0.34
CA SER A 123 18.11 20.05 0.05
C SER A 123 17.41 19.74 1.37
N ILE A 124 16.10 19.46 1.32
CA ILE A 124 15.37 18.93 2.47
C ILE A 124 15.96 17.55 2.82
N PRO A 125 16.37 17.28 4.08
CA PRO A 125 16.87 15.99 4.48
C PRO A 125 15.81 14.89 4.28
N ALA A 126 16.26 13.67 3.96
CA ALA A 126 15.35 12.54 3.77
C ALA A 126 14.74 12.01 5.09
N TYR A 127 15.40 12.30 6.22
CA TYR A 127 15.01 11.80 7.55
C TYR A 127 15.01 12.93 8.59
N GLY A 128 14.32 12.68 9.71
CA GLY A 128 14.18 13.66 10.79
C GLY A 128 12.91 14.49 10.67
N PRO A 129 12.78 15.60 11.44
CA PRO A 129 11.53 16.37 11.49
C PRO A 129 11.32 17.31 10.31
N LEU A 130 12.37 17.69 9.58
CA LEU A 130 12.30 18.69 8.51
C LEU A 130 11.51 18.27 7.26
N PRO A 131 11.50 16.99 6.82
CA PRO A 131 10.69 16.55 5.69
C PRO A 131 9.23 16.27 6.03
N VAL A 132 8.83 16.38 7.31
CA VAL A 132 7.47 16.03 7.75
C VAL A 132 6.51 17.16 7.40
N SER A 133 5.49 16.87 6.59
CA SER A 133 4.35 17.76 6.35
C SER A 133 3.32 17.65 7.48
N VAL A 134 2.41 18.61 7.57
CA VAL A 134 1.23 18.47 8.42
C VAL A 134 0.40 17.30 7.88
N PRO A 135 0.03 16.29 8.71
CA PRO A 135 -0.70 15.12 8.22
C PRO A 135 -2.02 15.48 7.52
N GLY A 136 -2.18 15.04 6.29
CA GLY A 136 -3.38 15.32 5.49
C GLY A 136 -4.25 14.09 5.21
N CYS A 137 -3.75 12.88 5.45
CA CYS A 137 -4.42 11.63 5.07
C CYS A 137 -5.82 11.49 5.67
N VAL A 138 -5.96 11.70 6.98
CA VAL A 138 -7.24 11.56 7.68
C VAL A 138 -8.23 12.64 7.25
N ASP A 139 -7.78 13.88 7.11
CA ASP A 139 -8.59 14.96 6.54
C ASP A 139 -9.11 14.62 5.15
N GLY A 140 -8.24 14.06 4.30
CA GLY A 140 -8.61 13.56 2.98
C GLY A 140 -9.66 12.46 3.00
N TRP A 141 -9.65 11.56 3.98
CA TRP A 141 -10.74 10.57 4.14
C TRP A 141 -12.08 11.25 4.42
N PHE A 142 -12.11 12.24 5.32
CA PHE A 142 -13.33 12.97 5.64
C PHE A 142 -13.80 13.82 4.47
N GLU A 143 -12.91 14.47 3.72
CA GLU A 143 -13.27 15.22 2.51
C GLU A 143 -13.90 14.31 1.44
N LEU A 144 -13.31 13.15 1.18
CA LEU A 144 -13.88 12.15 0.25
C LEU A 144 -15.24 11.63 0.73
N HIS A 145 -15.32 11.28 2.02
CA HIS A 145 -16.52 10.74 2.63
C HIS A 145 -17.65 11.76 2.64
N ASN A 146 -17.41 13.00 3.07
CA ASN A 146 -18.42 14.08 3.11
C ASN A 146 -19.01 14.35 1.74
N LYS A 147 -18.23 14.19 0.68
CA LYS A 147 -18.66 14.45 -0.67
C LYS A 147 -19.31 13.26 -1.36
N PHE A 148 -18.83 12.06 -1.13
CA PHE A 148 -19.17 10.88 -1.90
C PHE A 148 -19.51 9.65 -1.06
N GLY A 149 -19.26 9.67 0.24
CA GLY A 149 -19.49 8.53 1.15
C GLY A 149 -20.97 8.18 1.26
N LYS A 150 -21.24 6.96 1.67
CA LYS A 150 -22.59 6.40 1.78
C LYS A 150 -22.90 5.82 3.15
N ILE A 151 -21.94 5.15 3.79
CA ILE A 151 -22.09 4.57 5.13
C ILE A 151 -21.29 5.40 6.13
N SER A 152 -21.49 5.16 7.44
CA SER A 152 -20.80 5.96 8.45
C SER A 152 -19.28 5.73 8.47
N MET A 153 -18.50 6.74 8.84
CA MET A 153 -17.05 6.58 9.05
C MET A 153 -16.73 5.53 10.12
N ALA A 154 -17.59 5.38 11.12
CA ALA A 154 -17.45 4.34 12.15
C ALA A 154 -17.53 2.94 11.53
N ASP A 155 -18.49 2.71 10.64
CA ASP A 155 -18.62 1.42 9.92
C ASP A 155 -17.44 1.19 8.98
N ILE A 156 -16.97 2.24 8.29
CA ILE A 156 -15.82 2.18 7.38
C ILE A 156 -14.53 1.78 8.13
N LEU A 157 -14.30 2.35 9.30
CA LEU A 157 -13.06 2.15 10.04
C LEU A 157 -13.08 0.93 10.98
N SER A 158 -14.28 0.43 11.34
CA SER A 158 -14.45 -0.65 12.32
C SER A 158 -13.67 -1.93 11.98
N PRO A 159 -13.56 -2.40 10.72
CA PRO A 159 -12.76 -3.59 10.41
C PRO A 159 -11.28 -3.40 10.70
N THR A 160 -10.74 -2.22 10.41
CA THR A 160 -9.33 -1.90 10.68
C THR A 160 -9.07 -1.77 12.18
N ILE A 161 -9.98 -1.14 12.92
CA ILE A 161 -9.90 -1.04 14.39
C ILE A 161 -9.88 -2.44 15.01
N LYS A 162 -10.77 -3.33 14.53
CA LYS A 162 -10.79 -4.71 14.99
C LYS A 162 -9.47 -5.45 14.77
N TYR A 163 -8.85 -5.30 13.60
CA TYR A 163 -7.52 -5.86 13.35
C TYR A 163 -6.43 -5.23 14.20
N ALA A 164 -6.54 -3.96 14.57
CA ALA A 164 -5.61 -3.30 15.48
C ALA A 164 -5.74 -3.85 16.92
N GLU A 165 -6.94 -4.18 17.36
CA GLU A 165 -7.23 -4.75 18.69
C GLU A 165 -6.88 -6.23 18.78
N ASP A 166 -7.32 -7.04 17.80
CA ASP A 166 -7.17 -8.49 17.81
C ASP A 166 -5.81 -8.97 17.26
N GLY A 167 -5.11 -8.10 16.53
CA GLY A 167 -3.92 -8.46 15.74
C GLY A 167 -4.26 -8.98 14.34
N PHE A 168 -3.24 -9.06 13.48
CA PHE A 168 -3.33 -9.56 12.12
C PHE A 168 -2.05 -10.32 11.72
N PRO A 169 -2.11 -11.23 10.74
CA PRO A 169 -0.92 -11.91 10.24
C PRO A 169 -0.03 -10.93 9.47
N VAL A 170 1.20 -10.74 9.93
CA VAL A 170 2.20 -9.87 9.30
C VAL A 170 2.96 -10.65 8.23
N SER A 171 3.06 -10.12 7.01
CA SER A 171 3.85 -10.73 5.95
C SER A 171 5.35 -10.70 6.27
N GLU A 172 6.10 -11.65 5.72
CA GLU A 172 7.55 -11.74 5.91
C GLU A 172 8.27 -10.45 5.50
N LEU A 173 7.87 -9.86 4.38
CA LEU A 173 8.45 -8.61 3.87
C LEU A 173 8.19 -7.43 4.81
N VAL A 174 6.97 -7.27 5.30
CA VAL A 174 6.62 -6.20 6.26
C VAL A 174 7.38 -6.40 7.57
N SER A 175 7.45 -7.64 8.07
CA SER A 175 8.23 -7.99 9.27
C SER A 175 9.71 -7.63 9.12
N TYR A 176 10.29 -7.92 7.94
CA TYR A 176 11.66 -7.54 7.64
C TYR A 176 11.86 -6.01 7.71
N TYR A 177 11.00 -5.23 7.05
CA TYR A 177 11.12 -3.78 7.06
C TYR A 177 10.90 -3.17 8.45
N MET A 178 9.94 -3.68 9.22
CA MET A 178 9.74 -3.26 10.62
C MET A 178 11.01 -3.49 11.46
N LYS A 179 11.67 -4.65 11.28
CA LYS A 179 12.91 -4.97 11.99
C LYS A 179 14.07 -4.07 11.57
N VAL A 180 14.17 -3.68 10.30
CA VAL A 180 15.23 -2.79 9.81
C VAL A 180 15.02 -1.35 10.28
N ALA A 181 13.78 -0.93 10.51
CA ALA A 181 13.43 0.42 10.95
C ALA A 181 13.46 0.61 12.47
N SER A 182 13.60 -0.46 13.28
CA SER A 182 13.71 -0.45 14.73
C SER A 182 15.17 -0.36 15.21
#